data_6d7ab86648a1ffa1109b87a370a9e729
#
_entry.id   6d7ab86648a1ffa1109b87a370a9e729
#
_cell.length_a   1.000
_cell.length_b   1.000
_cell.length_c   1.000
_cell.angle_alpha   90.00
_cell.angle_beta   90.00
_cell.angle_gamma   90.00
#
_symmetry.space_group_name_H-M   'P 1'
#
loop_
_entity.id
_entity.type
_entity.pdbx_description
1 polymer ?
#
loop_
_entity_poly.entity_id
_entity_poly.type
_entity_poly.pdbx_seq_one_letter_code
_entity_poly.pdbx_strand_id
1 'polypeptide(L)'
;ESLSAYARQFLEQMERANVESIEGLSPAIAIDQRGMSRNPRSTVGTVTEIYDYLRLLFARIGEPFCPHCGSPISSQSLQQMTETLLRLPKGTPLTVLSPIVRGKKGEYRKELEELRRDGFVRTRIDGQMRDLSEDIRLDKNKHHEIDVVVDRLVVKEGAEKRINDSLEIASHLSQGIVKVEREGSSPTIFSQKFSCIQCGFSFPEITPRMFSFNSPQGACPTCSGLGTKRYFDPDLIVPNPSLSVNESALLPWKEKGEVFLRPILEGLAKQYHFDLDTPFNRLSKSIQRLLLYGSEGEKISFKVKGKGKSHLFRQEFEGVIPEMERRWKENEEENGDLDGFMNEAPCSDCGGTRLKKEVLSIKVGGKSIAEVTHLYVKEALGFLK
;
A
#
# COMPACT_ATOMS: atom_id res chain seq x y z
N GLU A 1 -13.02 37.29 -16.82
CA GLU A 1 -12.24 36.41 -17.72
C GLU A 1 -10.88 35.95 -17.15
N SER A 2 -10.35 36.61 -16.10
CA SER A 2 -9.08 36.28 -15.45
C SER A 2 -9.17 35.21 -14.36
N LEU A 3 -10.35 34.72 -14.02
CA LEU A 3 -10.55 33.73 -12.97
C LEU A 3 -10.46 32.29 -13.51
N SER A 4 -9.87 31.39 -12.72
CA SER A 4 -9.81 29.97 -13.05
C SER A 4 -11.19 29.35 -13.25
N ALA A 5 -11.31 28.28 -14.05
CA ALA A 5 -12.58 27.57 -14.28
C ALA A 5 -13.25 27.11 -12.96
N TYR A 6 -12.44 26.80 -11.95
CA TYR A 6 -12.90 26.44 -10.61
C TYR A 6 -13.51 27.63 -9.85
N ALA A 7 -12.86 28.80 -9.88
CA ALA A 7 -13.39 30.00 -9.24
C ALA A 7 -14.71 30.49 -9.90
N ARG A 8 -14.87 30.23 -11.20
CA ARG A 8 -16.13 30.57 -11.93
C ARG A 8 -17.33 29.75 -11.44
N GLN A 9 -17.17 28.50 -11.02
CA GLN A 9 -18.26 27.68 -10.50
C GLN A 9 -18.85 28.24 -9.20
N PHE A 10 -18.06 28.92 -8.37
CA PHE A 10 -18.55 29.56 -7.15
C PHE A 10 -19.19 30.92 -7.39
N LEU A 11 -18.87 31.58 -8.50
CA LEU A 11 -19.44 32.88 -8.87
C LEU A 11 -20.79 32.76 -9.60
N GLU A 12 -21.15 31.59 -10.10
CA GLU A 12 -22.49 31.33 -10.68
C GLU A 12 -23.64 31.50 -9.66
N GLN A 13 -23.33 31.52 -8.36
CA GLN A 13 -24.30 31.78 -7.29
C GLN A 13 -24.51 33.29 -6.99
N MET A 14 -23.71 34.16 -7.58
CA MET A 14 -23.92 35.59 -7.45
C MET A 14 -24.89 36.08 -8.55
N GLU A 15 -25.99 36.71 -8.15
CA GLU A 15 -26.90 37.35 -9.08
C GLU A 15 -26.13 38.33 -9.97
N ARG A 16 -26.31 38.21 -11.28
CA ARG A 16 -25.70 39.15 -12.21
C ARG A 16 -26.30 40.52 -11.98
N ALA A 17 -25.43 41.54 -11.87
CA ALA A 17 -25.89 42.91 -11.80
C ALA A 17 -26.78 43.20 -13.04
N ASN A 18 -27.97 43.71 -12.80
CA ASN A 18 -28.93 44.05 -13.85
C ASN A 18 -28.55 45.40 -14.50
N VAL A 19 -27.51 45.37 -15.35
CA VAL A 19 -26.95 46.55 -16.02
C VAL A 19 -26.73 46.22 -17.49
N GLU A 20 -27.03 47.20 -18.37
CA GLU A 20 -26.88 47.05 -19.82
C GLU A 20 -25.41 47.09 -20.29
N SER A 21 -24.60 47.96 -19.65
CA SER A 21 -23.16 48.06 -19.87
C SER A 21 -22.43 48.59 -18.64
N ILE A 22 -21.17 48.23 -18.48
CA ILE A 22 -20.27 48.78 -17.47
C ILE A 22 -19.01 49.26 -18.19
N GLU A 23 -18.78 50.55 -18.22
CA GLU A 23 -17.63 51.18 -18.86
C GLU A 23 -16.78 51.93 -17.83
N GLY A 24 -15.48 52.07 -18.09
CA GLY A 24 -14.60 52.89 -17.26
C GLY A 24 -14.11 52.23 -15.96
N LEU A 25 -14.29 50.89 -15.79
CA LEU A 25 -13.70 50.19 -14.66
C LEU A 25 -12.17 50.07 -14.84
N SER A 26 -11.45 50.61 -13.86
CA SER A 26 -10.01 50.34 -13.75
C SER A 26 -9.77 48.88 -13.51
N PRO A 27 -8.67 48.27 -14.05
CA PRO A 27 -8.30 46.91 -13.74
C PRO A 27 -8.19 46.73 -12.22
N ALA A 28 -9.05 45.90 -11.64
CA ALA A 28 -8.97 45.56 -10.23
C ALA A 28 -7.95 44.44 -10.05
N ILE A 29 -6.87 44.70 -9.34
CA ILE A 29 -5.93 43.66 -8.89
C ILE A 29 -6.32 43.32 -7.45
N ALA A 30 -6.93 42.17 -7.26
CA ALA A 30 -7.15 41.62 -5.92
C ALA A 30 -5.94 40.79 -5.56
N ILE A 31 -5.15 41.24 -4.60
CA ILE A 31 -4.13 40.42 -3.95
C ILE A 31 -4.80 39.81 -2.73
N ASP A 32 -5.21 38.58 -2.83
CA ASP A 32 -5.76 37.83 -1.71
C ASP A 32 -4.65 36.97 -1.12
N GLN A 33 -4.56 36.96 0.21
CA GLN A 33 -3.74 35.98 0.92
C GLN A 33 -4.45 34.64 0.72
N ARG A 34 -3.84 33.74 -0.07
CA ARG A 34 -4.38 32.38 -0.24
C ARG A 34 -4.62 31.79 1.14
N GLY A 35 -5.88 31.73 1.55
CA GLY A 35 -6.28 30.95 2.71
C GLY A 35 -5.71 29.54 2.56
N MET A 36 -5.35 28.91 3.68
CA MET A 36 -4.87 27.52 3.66
C MET A 36 -5.85 26.68 2.84
N SER A 37 -5.35 26.08 1.78
CA SER A 37 -6.15 25.16 0.95
C SER A 37 -6.83 24.14 1.85
N ARG A 38 -8.16 24.07 1.81
CA ARG A 38 -8.94 23.03 2.52
C ARG A 38 -8.72 21.62 1.94
N ASN A 39 -7.89 21.51 0.89
CA ASN A 39 -7.58 20.24 0.31
C ASN A 39 -6.61 19.46 1.23
N PRO A 40 -7.05 18.34 1.83
CA PRO A 40 -6.23 17.56 2.78
C PRO A 40 -4.97 16.96 2.14
N ARG A 41 -4.88 16.96 0.80
CA ARG A 41 -3.69 16.52 0.07
C ARG A 41 -2.67 17.62 -0.19
N SER A 42 -3.00 18.88 0.09
CA SER A 42 -2.07 20.02 -0.07
C SER A 42 -0.94 19.95 0.94
N THR A 43 0.29 20.16 0.49
CA THR A 43 1.49 20.28 1.32
C THR A 43 2.31 21.48 0.86
N VAL A 44 3.24 21.95 1.69
CA VAL A 44 4.18 23.02 1.28
C VAL A 44 4.87 22.63 -0.03
N GLY A 45 5.36 21.39 -0.14
CA GLY A 45 6.05 20.92 -1.34
C GLY A 45 5.17 20.92 -2.60
N THR A 46 3.86 20.62 -2.49
CA THR A 46 2.94 20.64 -3.65
C THR A 46 2.52 22.06 -4.03
N VAL A 47 2.35 22.95 -3.06
CA VAL A 47 1.96 24.35 -3.32
C VAL A 47 3.13 25.14 -3.94
N THR A 48 4.35 24.83 -3.57
CA THR A 48 5.57 25.43 -4.09
C THR A 48 6.12 24.73 -5.34
N GLU A 49 5.46 23.66 -5.81
CA GLU A 49 5.90 22.81 -6.93
C GLU A 49 7.22 22.04 -6.69
N ILE A 50 7.87 22.22 -5.55
CA ILE A 50 9.12 21.51 -5.19
C ILE A 50 8.92 20.01 -5.25
N TYR A 51 7.74 19.51 -4.84
CA TYR A 51 7.42 18.09 -4.87
C TYR A 51 7.46 17.51 -6.30
N ASP A 52 7.10 18.28 -7.30
CA ASP A 52 7.11 17.83 -8.70
C ASP A 52 8.53 17.63 -9.22
N TYR A 53 9.46 18.52 -8.82
CA TYR A 53 10.88 18.31 -9.11
C TYR A 53 11.46 17.11 -8.37
N LEU A 54 11.09 16.91 -7.09
CA LEU A 54 11.49 15.73 -6.34
C LEU A 54 11.01 14.43 -6.98
N ARG A 55 9.76 14.37 -7.43
CA ARG A 55 9.23 13.19 -8.14
C ARG A 55 10.02 12.88 -9.40
N LEU A 56 10.41 13.91 -10.16
CA LEU A 56 11.22 13.74 -11.36
C LEU A 56 12.63 13.27 -10.99
N LEU A 57 13.25 13.86 -9.97
CA LEU A 57 14.57 13.48 -9.47
C LEU A 57 14.59 11.99 -9.08
N PHE A 58 13.67 11.58 -8.19
CA PHE A 58 13.59 10.21 -7.72
C PHE A 58 13.29 9.20 -8.84
N ALA A 59 12.51 9.59 -9.85
CA ALA A 59 12.24 8.73 -10.99
C ALA A 59 13.45 8.56 -11.92
N ARG A 60 14.37 9.54 -11.97
CA ARG A 60 15.53 9.54 -12.88
C ARG A 60 16.79 8.95 -12.28
N ILE A 61 17.07 9.25 -11.02
CA ILE A 61 18.31 8.83 -10.36
C ILE A 61 18.09 8.01 -9.09
N GLY A 62 16.82 7.71 -8.76
CA GLY A 62 16.51 6.91 -7.58
C GLY A 62 17.01 5.47 -7.70
N GLU A 63 17.68 5.02 -6.67
CA GLU A 63 18.17 3.65 -6.53
C GLU A 63 17.10 2.79 -5.87
N PRO A 64 16.52 1.81 -6.59
CA PRO A 64 15.49 0.95 -6.04
C PRO A 64 16.07 -0.14 -5.16
N PHE A 65 15.45 -0.33 -4.01
CA PHE A 65 15.71 -1.42 -3.08
C PHE A 65 14.46 -2.32 -2.98
N CYS A 66 14.64 -3.56 -2.64
CA CYS A 66 13.52 -4.46 -2.45
C CYS A 66 12.73 -4.09 -1.19
N PRO A 67 11.41 -3.85 -1.28
CA PRO A 67 10.59 -3.49 -0.12
C PRO A 67 10.45 -4.63 0.90
N HIS A 68 10.77 -5.88 0.51
CA HIS A 68 10.64 -7.06 1.36
C HIS A 68 11.95 -7.45 2.06
N CYS A 69 13.08 -7.45 1.33
CA CYS A 69 14.36 -7.92 1.87
C CYS A 69 15.45 -6.83 1.94
N GLY A 70 15.16 -5.61 1.47
CA GLY A 70 16.11 -4.49 1.51
C GLY A 70 17.27 -4.58 0.51
N SER A 71 17.37 -5.65 -0.29
CA SER A 71 18.45 -5.81 -1.26
C SER A 71 18.37 -4.76 -2.38
N PRO A 72 19.51 -4.22 -2.85
CA PRO A 72 19.51 -3.30 -3.98
C PRO A 72 18.98 -4.01 -5.24
N ILE A 73 18.24 -3.28 -6.04
CA ILE A 73 17.70 -3.75 -7.31
C ILE A 73 18.30 -2.92 -8.43
N SER A 74 18.93 -3.59 -9.40
CA SER A 74 19.49 -2.94 -10.58
C SER A 74 18.89 -3.57 -11.85
N SER A 75 18.76 -2.76 -12.89
CA SER A 75 18.50 -3.27 -14.23
C SER A 75 19.77 -3.12 -15.05
N GLN A 76 20.04 -4.10 -15.90
CA GLN A 76 21.18 -4.08 -16.81
C GLN A 76 20.69 -4.41 -18.22
N SER A 77 21.18 -3.70 -19.23
CA SER A 77 20.93 -4.04 -20.60
C SER A 77 21.68 -5.34 -20.99
N LEU A 78 21.22 -6.05 -22.00
CA LEU A 78 21.94 -7.23 -22.54
C LEU A 78 23.38 -6.91 -22.90
N GLN A 79 23.61 -5.71 -23.45
CA GLN A 79 24.95 -5.26 -23.77
C GLN A 79 25.83 -5.14 -22.52
N GLN A 80 25.34 -4.52 -21.46
CA GLN A 80 26.07 -4.40 -20.17
C GLN A 80 26.36 -5.76 -19.54
N MET A 81 25.41 -6.70 -19.62
CA MET A 81 25.61 -8.07 -19.15
C MET A 81 26.72 -8.76 -19.96
N THR A 82 26.65 -8.64 -21.29
CA THR A 82 27.65 -9.19 -22.23
C THR A 82 29.05 -8.60 -21.95
N GLU A 83 29.17 -7.28 -21.83
CA GLU A 83 30.43 -6.62 -21.51
C GLU A 83 30.99 -7.10 -20.16
N THR A 84 30.13 -7.28 -19.15
CA THR A 84 30.52 -7.77 -17.82
C THR A 84 31.10 -9.18 -17.92
N LEU A 85 30.50 -10.06 -18.72
CA LEU A 85 31.01 -11.43 -18.91
C LEU A 85 32.28 -11.47 -19.75
N LEU A 86 32.42 -10.59 -20.74
CA LEU A 86 33.64 -10.51 -21.56
C LEU A 86 34.87 -9.98 -20.80
N ARG A 87 34.68 -9.25 -19.70
CA ARG A 87 35.80 -8.83 -18.81
C ARG A 87 36.39 -9.98 -17.99
N LEU A 88 35.75 -11.14 -17.97
CA LEU A 88 36.30 -12.34 -17.30
C LEU A 88 37.52 -12.86 -18.07
N PRO A 89 38.43 -13.57 -17.40
CA PRO A 89 39.59 -14.17 -18.03
C PRO A 89 39.21 -15.06 -19.23
N LYS A 90 39.99 -14.98 -20.32
CA LYS A 90 39.82 -15.88 -21.47
C LYS A 90 39.98 -17.33 -21.00
N GLY A 91 39.16 -18.23 -21.48
CA GLY A 91 39.11 -19.64 -21.05
C GLY A 91 38.12 -19.94 -19.93
N THR A 92 37.50 -18.90 -19.32
CA THR A 92 36.50 -19.13 -18.25
C THR A 92 35.26 -19.83 -18.77
N PRO A 93 34.88 -21.02 -18.23
CA PRO A 93 33.65 -21.71 -18.58
C PRO A 93 32.45 -20.98 -17.93
N LEU A 94 31.40 -20.76 -18.68
CA LEU A 94 30.16 -20.14 -18.25
C LEU A 94 28.97 -21.07 -18.52
N THR A 95 28.04 -21.16 -17.59
CA THR A 95 26.74 -21.76 -17.80
C THR A 95 25.69 -20.68 -17.67
N VAL A 96 24.97 -20.42 -18.77
CA VAL A 96 23.85 -19.47 -18.79
C VAL A 96 22.56 -20.20 -18.43
N LEU A 97 21.89 -19.72 -17.41
CA LEU A 97 20.71 -20.32 -16.81
C LEU A 97 19.55 -19.31 -16.83
N SER A 98 18.33 -19.80 -17.05
CA SER A 98 17.11 -19.04 -16.93
C SER A 98 16.30 -19.52 -15.73
N PRO A 99 16.15 -18.74 -14.64
CA PRO A 99 15.39 -19.12 -13.45
C PRO A 99 13.88 -18.92 -13.68
N ILE A 100 13.19 -20.00 -14.10
CA ILE A 100 11.74 -19.96 -14.40
C ILE A 100 10.86 -20.13 -13.17
N VAL A 101 11.33 -20.86 -12.15
CA VAL A 101 10.64 -21.03 -10.86
C VAL A 101 11.61 -20.69 -9.73
N ARG A 102 11.16 -19.83 -8.81
CA ARG A 102 11.96 -19.34 -7.69
C ARG A 102 11.17 -19.50 -6.39
N GLY A 103 11.47 -20.57 -5.65
CA GLY A 103 10.90 -20.82 -4.33
C GLY A 103 9.38 -20.87 -4.28
N LYS A 104 8.71 -21.40 -5.31
CA LYS A 104 7.24 -21.52 -5.37
C LYS A 104 6.83 -22.99 -5.31
N LYS A 105 5.66 -23.24 -4.69
CA LYS A 105 5.04 -24.58 -4.65
C LYS A 105 4.40 -24.90 -6.00
N GLY A 106 4.49 -26.16 -6.44
CA GLY A 106 3.84 -26.60 -7.67
C GLY A 106 4.47 -27.87 -8.25
N GLU A 107 3.76 -28.54 -9.14
CA GLU A 107 4.26 -29.74 -9.87
C GLU A 107 5.03 -29.39 -11.16
N TYR A 108 4.79 -28.24 -11.75
CA TYR A 108 5.45 -27.66 -12.94
C TYR A 108 5.55 -28.59 -14.16
N ARG A 109 4.64 -29.56 -14.30
CA ARG A 109 4.65 -30.52 -15.41
C ARG A 109 4.48 -29.84 -16.77
N LYS A 110 3.55 -28.89 -16.86
CA LYS A 110 3.28 -28.18 -18.12
C LYS A 110 4.48 -27.36 -18.57
N GLU A 111 5.06 -26.62 -17.63
CA GLU A 111 6.24 -25.79 -17.89
C GLU A 111 7.44 -26.64 -18.34
N LEU A 112 7.67 -27.78 -17.70
CA LEU A 112 8.74 -28.71 -18.08
C LEU A 112 8.48 -29.35 -19.45
N GLU A 113 7.23 -29.69 -19.79
CA GLU A 113 6.86 -30.19 -21.11
C GLU A 113 6.97 -29.12 -22.22
N GLU A 114 6.66 -27.87 -21.93
CA GLU A 114 6.84 -26.72 -22.84
C GLU A 114 8.32 -26.51 -23.15
N LEU A 115 9.17 -26.48 -22.11
CA LEU A 115 10.63 -26.40 -22.29
C LEU A 115 11.20 -27.52 -23.14
N ARG A 116 10.72 -28.75 -22.97
CA ARG A 116 11.12 -29.88 -23.80
C ARG A 116 10.70 -29.70 -25.25
N ARG A 117 9.50 -29.19 -25.49
CA ARG A 117 9.01 -28.87 -26.86
C ARG A 117 9.81 -27.76 -27.52
N ASP A 118 10.26 -26.79 -26.74
CA ASP A 118 11.10 -25.67 -27.21
C ASP A 118 12.55 -26.06 -27.44
N GLY A 119 12.91 -27.36 -27.22
CA GLY A 119 14.22 -27.94 -27.54
C GLY A 119 15.25 -27.80 -26.44
N PHE A 120 14.88 -27.39 -25.22
CA PHE A 120 15.80 -27.42 -24.10
C PHE A 120 16.03 -28.88 -23.63
N VAL A 121 17.28 -29.18 -23.26
CA VAL A 121 17.68 -30.53 -22.90
C VAL A 121 17.86 -30.69 -21.39
N ARG A 122 18.34 -29.67 -20.72
CA ARG A 122 18.75 -29.77 -19.30
C ARG A 122 18.12 -28.67 -18.47
N THR A 123 17.76 -29.05 -17.27
CA THR A 123 17.26 -28.14 -16.22
C THR A 123 17.96 -28.44 -14.91
N ARG A 124 18.07 -27.46 -14.03
CA ARG A 124 18.48 -27.65 -12.65
C ARG A 124 17.24 -27.50 -11.77
N ILE A 125 16.91 -28.49 -10.99
CA ILE A 125 15.80 -28.53 -10.08
C ILE A 125 16.34 -28.74 -8.67
N ASP A 126 16.04 -27.78 -7.77
CA ASP A 126 16.47 -27.83 -6.36
C ASP A 126 17.98 -28.08 -6.22
N GLY A 127 18.77 -27.43 -7.09
CA GLY A 127 20.23 -27.57 -7.15
C GLY A 127 20.76 -28.78 -7.92
N GLN A 128 19.91 -29.73 -8.31
CA GLN A 128 20.33 -30.95 -9.04
C GLN A 128 20.08 -30.80 -10.54
N MET A 129 21.11 -31.19 -11.36
CA MET A 129 20.97 -31.24 -12.80
C MET A 129 20.08 -32.42 -13.20
N ARG A 130 19.10 -32.17 -14.05
CA ARG A 130 18.17 -33.15 -14.60
C ARG A 130 18.11 -33.01 -16.12
N ASP A 131 17.90 -34.12 -16.80
CA ASP A 131 17.58 -34.14 -18.23
C ASP A 131 16.06 -34.01 -18.41
N LEU A 132 15.64 -33.12 -19.30
CA LEU A 132 14.22 -32.91 -19.58
C LEU A 132 13.55 -34.08 -20.30
N SER A 133 14.33 -35.08 -20.80
CA SER A 133 13.81 -36.34 -21.32
C SER A 133 13.33 -37.31 -20.23
N GLU A 134 13.77 -37.10 -18.98
CA GLU A 134 13.33 -37.89 -17.83
C GLU A 134 11.90 -37.60 -17.40
N ASP A 135 11.20 -38.59 -16.78
CA ASP A 135 9.90 -38.33 -16.13
C ASP A 135 10.13 -37.62 -14.78
N ILE A 136 10.12 -36.28 -14.82
CA ILE A 136 10.36 -35.45 -13.64
C ILE A 136 9.04 -35.25 -12.88
N ARG A 137 8.98 -35.76 -11.65
CA ARG A 137 7.82 -35.59 -10.75
C ARG A 137 8.22 -34.76 -9.54
N LEU A 138 7.56 -33.62 -9.40
CA LEU A 138 7.78 -32.68 -8.29
C LEU A 138 6.61 -32.73 -7.31
N ASP A 139 6.90 -32.52 -6.03
CA ASP A 139 5.89 -32.49 -4.97
C ASP A 139 5.19 -31.12 -4.95
N LYS A 140 3.88 -31.10 -5.24
CA LYS A 140 3.07 -29.87 -5.28
C LYS A 140 3.09 -29.05 -4.00
N ASN A 141 3.42 -29.66 -2.86
CA ASN A 141 3.40 -29.00 -1.55
C ASN A 141 4.78 -28.43 -1.15
N LYS A 142 5.85 -28.77 -1.88
CA LYS A 142 7.20 -28.26 -1.64
C LYS A 142 7.50 -27.06 -2.50
N HIS A 143 8.37 -26.20 -2.00
CA HIS A 143 8.93 -25.09 -2.76
C HIS A 143 10.04 -25.62 -3.66
N HIS A 144 10.00 -25.26 -4.94
CA HIS A 144 10.98 -25.66 -5.93
C HIS A 144 11.69 -24.47 -6.53
N GLU A 145 12.94 -24.69 -6.90
CA GLU A 145 13.75 -23.81 -7.74
C GLU A 145 14.03 -24.53 -9.06
N ILE A 146 13.66 -23.91 -10.19
CA ILE A 146 13.87 -24.49 -11.52
C ILE A 146 14.60 -23.50 -12.39
N ASP A 147 15.83 -23.84 -12.76
CA ASP A 147 16.66 -23.09 -13.69
C ASP A 147 16.83 -23.90 -14.99
N VAL A 148 16.51 -23.30 -16.15
CA VAL A 148 16.76 -23.92 -17.45
C VAL A 148 18.19 -23.64 -17.89
N VAL A 149 18.94 -24.67 -18.32
CA VAL A 149 20.24 -24.46 -18.92
C VAL A 149 20.07 -24.03 -20.36
N VAL A 150 20.36 -22.76 -20.63
CA VAL A 150 20.23 -22.18 -21.96
C VAL A 150 21.46 -22.46 -22.81
N ASP A 151 22.67 -22.21 -22.27
CA ASP A 151 23.90 -22.45 -22.98
C ASP A 151 25.06 -22.75 -22.03
N ARG A 152 26.07 -23.47 -22.54
CA ARG A 152 27.39 -23.65 -21.91
C ARG A 152 28.44 -23.16 -22.87
N LEU A 153 29.16 -22.14 -22.49
CA LEU A 153 30.13 -21.47 -23.34
C LEU A 153 31.42 -21.14 -22.59
N VAL A 154 32.44 -20.80 -23.34
CA VAL A 154 33.72 -20.38 -22.77
C VAL A 154 34.02 -18.95 -23.26
N VAL A 155 34.49 -18.09 -22.35
CA VAL A 155 34.91 -16.72 -22.68
C VAL A 155 36.13 -16.77 -23.60
N LYS A 156 35.96 -16.35 -24.84
CA LYS A 156 37.01 -16.27 -25.86
C LYS A 156 36.77 -15.10 -26.81
N GLU A 157 37.77 -14.76 -27.57
CA GLU A 157 37.66 -13.77 -28.62
C GLU A 157 36.60 -14.15 -29.65
N GLY A 158 35.71 -13.21 -30.01
CA GLY A 158 34.57 -13.46 -30.90
C GLY A 158 33.38 -14.16 -30.27
N ALA A 159 33.36 -14.42 -28.95
CA ALA A 159 32.23 -15.00 -28.25
C ALA A 159 31.08 -14.03 -27.98
N GLU A 160 31.23 -12.73 -28.24
CA GLU A 160 30.29 -11.67 -27.90
C GLU A 160 28.87 -11.95 -28.41
N LYS A 161 28.73 -12.27 -29.70
CA LYS A 161 27.43 -12.58 -30.30
C LYS A 161 26.75 -13.76 -29.61
N ARG A 162 27.48 -14.85 -29.40
CA ARG A 162 26.92 -16.06 -28.77
C ARG A 162 26.51 -15.81 -27.31
N ILE A 163 27.32 -15.03 -26.57
CA ILE A 163 26.97 -14.62 -25.19
C ILE A 163 25.67 -13.81 -25.20
N ASN A 164 25.59 -12.81 -26.10
CA ASN A 164 24.41 -11.95 -26.19
C ASN A 164 23.15 -12.75 -26.55
N ASP A 165 23.22 -13.62 -27.55
CA ASP A 165 22.09 -14.47 -27.98
C ASP A 165 21.65 -15.40 -26.83
N SER A 166 22.58 -16.00 -26.09
CA SER A 166 22.27 -16.85 -24.92
C SER A 166 21.64 -16.08 -23.78
N LEU A 167 22.11 -14.85 -23.50
CA LEU A 167 21.52 -13.96 -22.49
C LEU A 167 20.12 -13.51 -22.90
N GLU A 168 19.89 -13.22 -24.19
CA GLU A 168 18.57 -12.83 -24.71
C GLU A 168 17.55 -13.95 -24.53
N ILE A 169 17.89 -15.18 -24.94
CA ILE A 169 17.03 -16.37 -24.76
C ILE A 169 16.74 -16.59 -23.25
N ALA A 170 17.77 -16.56 -22.41
CA ALA A 170 17.59 -16.75 -20.97
C ALA A 170 16.71 -15.68 -20.35
N SER A 171 16.90 -14.43 -20.76
CA SER A 171 16.11 -13.30 -20.28
C SER A 171 14.64 -13.39 -20.73
N HIS A 172 14.39 -13.82 -21.95
CA HIS A 172 13.03 -14.00 -22.46
C HIS A 172 12.25 -15.06 -21.66
N LEU A 173 12.84 -16.22 -21.43
CA LEU A 173 12.24 -17.33 -20.68
C LEU A 173 11.88 -16.96 -19.24
N SER A 174 12.73 -16.22 -18.56
CA SER A 174 12.58 -15.86 -17.14
C SER A 174 11.96 -14.47 -16.91
N GLN A 175 11.45 -13.84 -17.96
CA GLN A 175 10.87 -12.51 -17.93
C GLN A 175 11.86 -11.42 -17.45
N GLY A 176 13.14 -11.53 -17.84
CA GLY A 176 14.14 -10.50 -17.62
C GLY A 176 15.23 -10.84 -16.62
N ILE A 177 15.31 -12.04 -16.06
CA ILE A 177 16.35 -12.45 -15.12
C ILE A 177 17.22 -13.52 -15.74
N VAL A 178 18.53 -13.33 -15.66
CA VAL A 178 19.52 -14.30 -16.15
C VAL A 178 20.48 -14.66 -15.02
N LYS A 179 20.79 -15.93 -14.88
CA LYS A 179 21.76 -16.46 -13.92
C LYS A 179 22.95 -17.04 -14.70
N VAL A 180 24.14 -16.59 -14.37
CA VAL A 180 25.36 -17.08 -15.01
C VAL A 180 26.25 -17.68 -13.95
N GLU A 181 26.60 -18.93 -14.14
CA GLU A 181 27.49 -19.66 -13.26
C GLU A 181 28.88 -19.83 -13.83
N ARG A 182 29.84 -19.74 -12.96
CA ARG A 182 31.25 -20.05 -13.19
C ARG A 182 31.64 -21.20 -12.25
N GLU A 183 32.46 -22.09 -12.73
CA GLU A 183 32.97 -23.17 -11.89
C GLU A 183 33.72 -22.60 -10.67
N GLY A 184 33.39 -23.08 -9.48
CA GLY A 184 34.00 -22.64 -8.22
C GLY A 184 33.63 -21.26 -7.70
N SER A 185 32.60 -20.60 -8.29
CA SER A 185 32.14 -19.25 -7.86
C SER A 185 30.64 -19.23 -7.64
N SER A 186 30.19 -18.35 -6.78
CA SER A 186 28.74 -18.06 -6.64
C SER A 186 28.16 -17.54 -7.96
N PRO A 187 26.91 -17.92 -8.29
CA PRO A 187 26.25 -17.46 -9.51
C PRO A 187 26.15 -15.94 -9.55
N THR A 188 26.44 -15.35 -10.72
CA THR A 188 26.14 -13.95 -10.99
C THR A 188 24.73 -13.86 -11.56
N ILE A 189 23.90 -13.02 -10.98
CA ILE A 189 22.52 -12.83 -11.43
C ILE A 189 22.38 -11.43 -12.02
N PHE A 190 21.83 -11.39 -13.23
CA PHE A 190 21.53 -10.19 -13.98
C PHE A 190 20.03 -10.01 -14.09
N SER A 191 19.57 -8.78 -14.16
CA SER A 191 18.16 -8.48 -14.41
C SER A 191 18.03 -7.36 -15.43
N GLN A 192 17.23 -7.57 -16.46
CA GLN A 192 16.82 -6.52 -17.41
C GLN A 192 15.71 -5.63 -16.85
N LYS A 193 14.94 -6.14 -15.89
CA LYS A 193 13.90 -5.40 -15.18
C LYS A 193 14.39 -5.08 -13.78
N PHE A 194 13.82 -4.05 -13.17
CA PHE A 194 14.05 -3.75 -11.76
C PHE A 194 13.43 -4.85 -10.87
N SER A 195 14.09 -5.99 -10.79
CA SER A 195 13.60 -7.18 -10.07
C SER A 195 14.57 -7.61 -8.97
N CYS A 196 14.01 -7.93 -7.81
CA CYS A 196 14.77 -8.48 -6.70
C CYS A 196 15.16 -9.94 -6.99
N ILE A 197 16.43 -10.21 -6.92
CA ILE A 197 17.01 -11.52 -7.18
C ILE A 197 16.61 -12.52 -6.10
N GLN A 198 16.49 -12.08 -4.84
CA GLN A 198 16.26 -12.97 -3.69
C GLN A 198 14.78 -13.36 -3.55
N CYS A 199 13.84 -12.41 -3.63
CA CYS A 199 12.44 -12.67 -3.36
C CYS A 199 11.51 -12.54 -4.58
N GLY A 200 12.07 -12.21 -5.74
CA GLY A 200 11.29 -12.13 -6.99
C GLY A 200 10.39 -10.92 -7.14
N PHE A 201 10.43 -9.97 -6.21
CA PHE A 201 9.71 -8.71 -6.35
C PHE A 201 10.23 -7.94 -7.56
N SER A 202 9.31 -7.41 -8.39
CA SER A 202 9.67 -6.61 -9.55
C SER A 202 8.97 -5.26 -9.48
N PHE A 203 9.73 -4.18 -9.69
CA PHE A 203 9.12 -2.88 -9.91
C PHE A 203 8.50 -2.85 -11.31
N PRO A 204 7.32 -2.22 -11.46
CA PRO A 204 6.89 -1.72 -12.76
C PRO A 204 7.87 -0.64 -13.22
N GLU A 205 7.63 -0.06 -14.38
CA GLU A 205 8.41 1.08 -14.83
C GLU A 205 8.40 2.20 -13.78
N ILE A 206 9.61 2.66 -13.38
CA ILE A 206 9.76 3.73 -12.38
C ILE A 206 9.48 5.06 -13.07
N THR A 207 8.32 5.63 -12.81
CA THR A 207 7.85 6.89 -13.39
C THR A 207 7.60 7.95 -12.32
N PRO A 208 7.60 9.25 -12.65
CA PRO A 208 7.25 10.30 -11.68
C PRO A 208 5.87 10.14 -11.06
N ARG A 209 4.95 9.44 -11.73
CA ARG A 209 3.59 9.16 -11.21
C ARG A 209 3.60 8.21 -10.01
N MET A 210 4.59 7.32 -9.93
CA MET A 210 4.76 6.44 -8.77
C MET A 210 5.03 7.19 -7.47
N PHE A 211 5.66 8.36 -7.56
CA PHE A 211 5.97 9.20 -6.39
C PHE A 211 4.86 10.17 -6.04
N SER A 212 3.71 10.12 -6.73
CA SER A 212 2.57 10.98 -6.45
C SER A 212 1.58 10.30 -5.51
N PHE A 213 1.33 10.90 -4.35
CA PHE A 213 0.28 10.45 -3.45
C PHE A 213 -1.15 10.79 -3.94
N ASN A 214 -1.28 11.55 -5.06
CA ASN A 214 -2.54 11.81 -5.76
C ASN A 214 -2.78 10.81 -6.91
N SER A 215 -1.84 9.90 -7.18
CA SER A 215 -1.94 8.90 -8.22
C SER A 215 -2.15 7.51 -7.60
N PRO A 216 -3.05 6.67 -8.12
CA PRO A 216 -3.21 5.28 -7.66
C PRO A 216 -1.92 4.44 -7.76
N GLN A 217 -0.98 4.84 -8.61
CA GLN A 217 0.33 4.18 -8.74
C GLN A 217 1.19 4.36 -7.50
N GLY A 218 1.14 5.55 -6.84
CA GLY A 218 1.98 5.89 -5.71
C GLY A 218 1.26 5.98 -4.37
N ALA A 219 -0.02 6.33 -4.37
CA ALA A 219 -0.80 6.53 -3.15
C ALA A 219 -0.91 5.26 -2.31
N CYS A 220 -0.76 5.40 -1.01
CA CYS A 220 -1.06 4.34 -0.06
C CYS A 220 -2.52 3.88 -0.25
N PRO A 221 -2.80 2.59 -0.47
CA PRO A 221 -4.16 2.12 -0.75
C PRO A 221 -5.10 2.29 0.46
N THR A 222 -4.58 2.21 1.68
CA THR A 222 -5.36 2.28 2.92
C THR A 222 -5.90 3.68 3.21
N CYS A 223 -5.10 4.73 2.97
CA CYS A 223 -5.52 6.13 3.20
C CYS A 223 -5.73 6.90 1.88
N SER A 224 -5.64 6.24 0.73
CA SER A 224 -5.78 6.88 -0.59
C SER A 224 -4.92 8.14 -0.77
N GLY A 225 -3.71 8.12 -0.17
CA GLY A 225 -2.76 9.23 -0.24
C GLY A 225 -3.02 10.39 0.73
N LEU A 226 -3.93 10.24 1.69
CA LEU A 226 -4.19 11.26 2.72
C LEU A 226 -3.11 11.30 3.81
N GLY A 227 -2.50 10.15 4.12
CA GLY A 227 -1.51 10.02 5.20
C GLY A 227 -2.13 9.84 6.58
N THR A 228 -3.40 10.19 6.74
CA THR A 228 -4.17 10.03 7.95
C THR A 228 -5.38 9.13 7.71
N LYS A 229 -5.92 8.59 8.76
CA LYS A 229 -7.18 7.85 8.78
C LYS A 229 -8.04 8.41 9.90
N ARG A 230 -9.29 8.73 9.57
CA ARG A 230 -10.28 9.10 10.58
C ARG A 230 -10.75 7.85 11.29
N TYR A 231 -10.95 7.95 12.58
CA TYR A 231 -11.47 6.89 13.43
C TYR A 231 -12.38 7.47 14.49
N PHE A 232 -13.32 6.68 14.98
CA PHE A 232 -14.16 7.07 16.11
C PHE A 232 -13.34 6.97 17.40
N ASP A 233 -13.17 8.10 18.07
CA ASP A 233 -12.34 8.21 19.26
C ASP A 233 -13.14 7.84 20.51
N PRO A 234 -12.71 6.80 21.26
CA PRO A 234 -13.35 6.42 22.52
C PRO A 234 -13.48 7.57 23.52
N ASP A 235 -12.51 8.49 23.57
CA ASP A 235 -12.52 9.61 24.49
C ASP A 235 -13.56 10.67 24.10
N LEU A 236 -13.88 10.82 22.80
CA LEU A 236 -14.96 11.67 22.33
C LEU A 236 -16.34 11.00 22.50
N ILE A 237 -16.39 9.68 22.45
CA ILE A 237 -17.60 8.88 22.69
C ILE A 237 -17.97 8.88 24.18
N VAL A 238 -16.97 8.81 25.05
CA VAL A 238 -17.14 8.81 26.53
C VAL A 238 -16.36 9.98 27.15
N PRO A 239 -16.80 11.23 26.91
CA PRO A 239 -16.04 12.41 27.36
C PRO A 239 -16.04 12.57 28.89
N ASN A 240 -17.03 12.01 29.59
CA ASN A 240 -17.09 11.99 31.04
C ASN A 240 -17.21 10.55 31.56
N PRO A 241 -16.10 9.86 31.81
CA PRO A 241 -16.11 8.48 32.26
C PRO A 241 -16.56 8.29 33.73
N SER A 242 -16.87 9.38 34.46
CA SER A 242 -17.45 9.33 35.78
C SER A 242 -18.98 9.08 35.73
N LEU A 243 -19.60 9.25 34.58
CA LEU A 243 -21.00 8.89 34.38
C LEU A 243 -21.17 7.40 34.14
N SER A 244 -22.32 6.86 34.49
CA SER A 244 -22.74 5.50 34.21
C SER A 244 -23.39 5.40 32.81
N VAL A 245 -23.65 4.18 32.33
CA VAL A 245 -24.37 3.95 31.08
C VAL A 245 -25.77 4.54 31.16
N ASN A 246 -26.46 4.40 32.27
CA ASN A 246 -27.78 4.98 32.52
C ASN A 246 -27.77 6.53 32.57
N GLU A 247 -26.63 7.13 32.97
CA GLU A 247 -26.41 8.59 32.95
C GLU A 247 -25.90 9.11 31.62
N SER A 248 -25.96 8.31 30.56
CA SER A 248 -25.52 8.65 29.21
C SER A 248 -24.00 8.86 29.09
N ALA A 249 -23.17 8.04 29.72
CA ALA A 249 -21.73 8.05 29.52
C ALA A 249 -21.33 7.89 28.05
N LEU A 250 -22.09 7.11 27.29
CA LEU A 250 -21.90 6.88 25.84
C LEU A 250 -22.76 7.88 25.05
N LEU A 251 -22.17 9.03 24.70
CA LEU A 251 -22.89 10.14 24.06
C LEU A 251 -23.67 9.76 22.78
N PRO A 252 -23.15 8.92 21.86
CA PRO A 252 -23.88 8.57 20.65
C PRO A 252 -25.21 7.84 20.88
N TRP A 253 -25.40 7.30 22.08
CA TRP A 253 -26.62 6.62 22.49
C TRP A 253 -27.61 7.50 23.24
N LYS A 254 -27.22 8.70 23.63
CA LYS A 254 -28.08 9.63 24.42
C LYS A 254 -29.41 9.93 23.71
N GLU A 255 -29.39 10.06 22.39
CA GLU A 255 -30.57 10.39 21.58
C GLU A 255 -31.26 9.15 20.99
N LYS A 256 -30.65 7.97 21.12
CA LYS A 256 -31.28 6.73 20.67
C LYS A 256 -32.34 6.32 21.67
N GLY A 257 -33.58 6.31 21.22
CA GLY A 257 -34.74 6.00 22.04
C GLY A 257 -34.52 4.77 22.92
N GLU A 258 -34.80 4.92 24.21
CA GLU A 258 -34.67 3.91 25.26
C GLU A 258 -35.34 2.55 24.92
N VAL A 259 -36.29 2.57 23.98
CA VAL A 259 -37.13 1.41 23.63
C VAL A 259 -36.32 0.25 23.02
N PHE A 260 -35.33 0.52 22.19
CA PHE A 260 -34.57 -0.52 21.51
C PHE A 260 -33.23 -0.84 22.18
N LEU A 261 -32.53 0.16 22.69
CA LEU A 261 -31.18 -0.04 23.24
C LEU A 261 -31.21 -0.60 24.66
N ARG A 262 -32.17 -0.15 25.49
CA ARG A 262 -32.27 -0.55 26.89
C ARG A 262 -32.39 -2.05 27.12
N PRO A 263 -33.26 -2.80 26.39
CA PRO A 263 -33.34 -4.25 26.53
C PRO A 263 -32.03 -4.98 26.21
N ILE A 264 -31.26 -4.44 25.26
CA ILE A 264 -29.94 -5.01 24.87
C ILE A 264 -28.93 -4.78 25.99
N LEU A 265 -28.86 -3.56 26.54
CA LEU A 265 -27.98 -3.21 27.65
C LEU A 265 -28.30 -4.00 28.91
N GLU A 266 -29.59 -4.17 29.25
CA GLU A 266 -30.02 -5.01 30.35
C GLU A 266 -29.65 -6.50 30.16
N GLY A 267 -29.73 -6.99 28.92
CA GLY A 267 -29.27 -8.33 28.54
C GLY A 267 -27.77 -8.50 28.73
N LEU A 268 -26.98 -7.51 28.29
CA LEU A 268 -25.53 -7.46 28.49
C LEU A 268 -25.15 -7.45 29.95
N ALA A 269 -25.76 -6.54 30.73
CA ALA A 269 -25.51 -6.39 32.15
C ALA A 269 -25.75 -7.71 32.90
N LYS A 270 -26.82 -8.43 32.52
CA LYS A 270 -27.14 -9.74 33.10
C LYS A 270 -26.16 -10.82 32.67
N GLN A 271 -25.78 -10.89 31.41
CA GLN A 271 -24.91 -11.96 30.90
C GLN A 271 -23.47 -11.79 31.40
N TYR A 272 -22.98 -10.55 31.47
CA TYR A 272 -21.59 -10.24 31.86
C TYR A 272 -21.45 -9.75 33.33
N HIS A 273 -22.54 -9.82 34.10
CA HIS A 273 -22.56 -9.52 35.54
C HIS A 273 -21.99 -8.15 35.91
N PHE A 274 -22.46 -7.09 35.24
CA PHE A 274 -22.16 -5.70 35.59
C PHE A 274 -23.43 -4.89 35.81
N ASP A 275 -23.29 -3.75 36.49
CA ASP A 275 -24.39 -2.84 36.77
C ASP A 275 -24.28 -1.61 35.84
N LEU A 276 -25.41 -1.25 35.21
CA LEU A 276 -25.53 -0.10 34.31
C LEU A 276 -25.41 1.26 35.02
N ASP A 277 -25.59 1.28 36.34
CA ASP A 277 -25.41 2.46 37.20
C ASP A 277 -23.96 2.63 37.68
N THR A 278 -23.08 1.67 37.36
CA THR A 278 -21.66 1.79 37.68
C THR A 278 -21.00 2.82 36.76
N PRO A 279 -20.22 3.80 37.28
CA PRO A 279 -19.45 4.73 36.48
C PRO A 279 -18.57 4.00 35.46
N PHE A 280 -18.51 4.51 34.23
CA PHE A 280 -17.81 3.86 33.10
C PHE A 280 -16.33 3.56 33.42
N ASN A 281 -15.64 4.49 34.13
CA ASN A 281 -14.24 4.30 34.55
C ASN A 281 -14.05 3.22 35.65
N ARG A 282 -15.12 2.82 36.33
CA ARG A 282 -15.12 1.74 37.34
C ARG A 282 -15.52 0.38 36.78
N LEU A 283 -16.07 0.34 35.56
CA LEU A 283 -16.30 -0.91 34.86
C LEU A 283 -14.98 -1.59 34.54
N SER A 284 -14.96 -2.91 34.51
CA SER A 284 -13.78 -3.65 34.07
C SER A 284 -13.39 -3.30 32.64
N LYS A 285 -12.11 -3.38 32.30
CA LYS A 285 -11.64 -3.10 30.93
C LYS A 285 -12.31 -3.98 29.87
N SER A 286 -12.68 -5.21 30.22
CA SER A 286 -13.44 -6.10 29.35
C SER A 286 -14.86 -5.59 29.07
N ILE A 287 -15.55 -5.04 30.08
CA ILE A 287 -16.88 -4.45 29.92
C ILE A 287 -16.81 -3.13 29.14
N GLN A 288 -15.83 -2.27 29.42
CA GLN A 288 -15.59 -1.06 28.64
C GLN A 288 -15.37 -1.41 27.15
N ARG A 289 -14.54 -2.42 26.86
CA ARG A 289 -14.27 -2.89 25.51
C ARG A 289 -15.53 -3.48 24.86
N LEU A 290 -16.30 -4.28 25.59
CA LEU A 290 -17.57 -4.82 25.13
C LEU A 290 -18.54 -3.72 24.70
N LEU A 291 -18.72 -2.67 25.51
CA LEU A 291 -19.62 -1.56 25.19
C LEU A 291 -19.15 -0.76 23.98
N LEU A 292 -17.83 -0.54 23.86
CA LEU A 292 -17.24 0.22 22.75
C LEU A 292 -17.16 -0.58 21.46
N TYR A 293 -16.73 -1.84 21.49
CA TYR A 293 -16.36 -2.62 20.30
C TYR A 293 -17.23 -3.85 20.04
N GLY A 294 -18.18 -4.15 20.94
CA GLY A 294 -19.11 -5.26 20.79
C GLY A 294 -18.63 -6.60 21.33
N SER A 295 -19.43 -7.64 21.07
CA SER A 295 -19.26 -8.98 21.63
C SER A 295 -18.37 -9.91 20.80
N GLU A 296 -17.70 -9.41 19.76
CA GLU A 296 -16.73 -10.14 18.93
C GLU A 296 -17.24 -11.54 18.47
N GLY A 297 -18.50 -11.62 18.04
CA GLY A 297 -19.12 -12.88 17.58
C GLY A 297 -19.94 -13.65 18.64
N GLU A 298 -19.84 -13.27 19.91
CA GLU A 298 -20.65 -13.89 20.96
C GLU A 298 -22.09 -13.40 20.89
N LYS A 299 -23.05 -14.37 20.88
CA LYS A 299 -24.47 -14.06 20.84
C LYS A 299 -25.04 -13.78 22.21
N ILE A 300 -25.66 -12.64 22.35
CA ILE A 300 -26.27 -12.14 23.58
C ILE A 300 -27.76 -12.41 23.55
N SER A 301 -28.31 -12.84 24.68
CA SER A 301 -29.74 -13.09 24.86
C SER A 301 -30.41 -11.94 25.57
N PHE A 302 -31.37 -11.27 24.94
CA PHE A 302 -32.14 -10.19 25.56
C PHE A 302 -33.66 -10.37 25.29
N LYS A 303 -34.46 -9.79 26.15
CA LYS A 303 -35.91 -9.88 26.08
C LYS A 303 -36.48 -8.50 25.69
N VAL A 304 -37.19 -8.47 24.59
CA VAL A 304 -37.96 -7.30 24.16
C VAL A 304 -39.43 -7.53 24.56
N LYS A 305 -40.00 -6.59 25.35
CA LYS A 305 -41.42 -6.59 25.69
C LYS A 305 -42.21 -5.99 24.53
N GLY A 306 -42.97 -6.79 23.82
CA GLY A 306 -43.98 -6.35 22.84
C GLY A 306 -45.37 -6.30 23.46
N LYS A 307 -46.41 -5.92 22.68
CA LYS A 307 -47.81 -5.86 23.13
C LYS A 307 -48.26 -7.22 23.73
N GLY A 308 -48.09 -7.39 25.05
CA GLY A 308 -48.57 -8.56 25.80
C GLY A 308 -47.73 -9.84 25.75
N LYS A 309 -46.61 -9.88 25.00
CA LYS A 309 -45.69 -11.03 24.93
C LYS A 309 -44.25 -10.56 24.96
N SER A 310 -43.38 -11.26 25.68
CA SER A 310 -41.92 -11.04 25.63
C SER A 310 -41.31 -12.00 24.63
N HIS A 311 -40.55 -11.48 23.69
CA HIS A 311 -39.79 -12.26 22.73
C HIS A 311 -38.32 -12.29 23.15
N LEU A 312 -37.74 -13.50 23.18
CA LEU A 312 -36.33 -13.71 23.43
C LEU A 312 -35.60 -13.60 22.09
N PHE A 313 -34.69 -12.63 21.97
CA PHE A 313 -33.78 -12.48 20.84
C PHE A 313 -32.39 -12.96 21.23
N ARG A 314 -31.67 -13.50 20.25
CA ARG A 314 -30.28 -13.92 20.42
C ARG A 314 -29.49 -13.42 19.23
N GLN A 315 -28.70 -12.37 19.44
CA GLN A 315 -27.87 -11.76 18.39
C GLN A 315 -26.56 -11.27 18.95
N GLU A 316 -25.61 -11.00 18.08
CA GLU A 316 -24.36 -10.36 18.43
C GLU A 316 -24.62 -8.90 18.82
N PHE A 317 -23.84 -8.42 19.78
CA PHE A 317 -23.84 -7.02 20.13
C PHE A 317 -22.72 -6.31 19.39
N GLU A 318 -23.10 -5.36 18.54
CA GLU A 318 -22.17 -4.68 17.62
C GLU A 318 -21.21 -3.75 18.35
N GLY A 319 -21.62 -3.12 19.49
CA GLY A 319 -20.87 -2.06 20.16
C GLY A 319 -21.08 -0.69 19.51
N VAL A 320 -20.73 0.38 20.25
CA VAL A 320 -20.99 1.76 19.78
C VAL A 320 -20.12 2.14 18.58
N ILE A 321 -18.83 1.78 18.59
CA ILE A 321 -17.90 2.16 17.51
C ILE A 321 -18.23 1.45 16.19
N PRO A 322 -18.33 0.12 16.12
CA PRO A 322 -18.72 -0.56 14.88
C PRO A 322 -20.09 -0.12 14.34
N GLU A 323 -21.05 0.16 15.25
CA GLU A 323 -22.34 0.71 14.85
C GLU A 323 -22.21 2.07 14.16
N MET A 324 -21.39 2.97 14.75
CA MET A 324 -21.12 4.28 14.16
C MET A 324 -20.36 4.16 12.83
N GLU A 325 -19.39 3.23 12.73
CA GLU A 325 -18.66 2.95 11.48
C GLU A 325 -19.60 2.46 10.36
N ARG A 326 -20.57 1.60 10.70
CA ARG A 326 -21.56 1.11 9.76
C ARG A 326 -22.46 2.26 9.29
N ARG A 327 -23.00 3.07 10.20
CA ARG A 327 -23.82 4.24 9.87
C ARG A 327 -23.06 5.24 9.00
N TRP A 328 -21.80 5.49 9.31
CA TRP A 328 -20.92 6.36 8.53
C TRP A 328 -20.76 5.89 7.08
N LYS A 329 -20.65 4.58 6.86
CA LYS A 329 -20.53 4.00 5.51
C LYS A 329 -21.85 3.98 4.73
N GLU A 330 -22.96 3.86 5.44
CA GLU A 330 -24.30 3.76 4.82
C GLU A 330 -24.88 5.12 4.41
N ASN A 331 -24.52 6.21 5.09
CA ASN A 331 -25.12 7.54 4.93
C ASN A 331 -24.07 8.62 4.73
N GLU A 332 -23.37 8.62 3.59
CA GLU A 332 -22.29 9.60 3.32
C GLU A 332 -22.80 11.08 3.33
N GLU A 333 -24.08 11.33 3.06
CA GLU A 333 -24.65 12.67 2.96
C GLU A 333 -25.16 13.26 4.31
N GLU A 334 -25.46 12.43 5.32
CA GLU A 334 -26.03 12.84 6.61
C GLU A 334 -25.06 12.68 7.80
N ASN A 335 -23.78 12.57 7.55
CA ASN A 335 -22.78 12.22 8.58
C ASN A 335 -22.37 13.38 9.51
N GLY A 336 -22.95 14.58 9.38
CA GLY A 336 -22.58 15.76 10.18
C GLY A 336 -22.59 15.52 11.70
N ASP A 337 -23.54 14.75 12.19
CA ASP A 337 -23.68 14.44 13.62
C ASP A 337 -22.61 13.48 14.15
N LEU A 338 -22.01 12.65 13.26
CA LEU A 338 -20.99 11.68 13.63
C LEU A 338 -19.57 12.26 13.59
N ASP A 339 -19.34 13.34 12.87
CA ASP A 339 -18.04 14.02 12.75
C ASP A 339 -17.48 14.46 14.10
N GLY A 340 -18.36 14.88 15.02
CA GLY A 340 -17.98 15.28 16.38
C GLY A 340 -17.33 14.19 17.22
N PHE A 341 -17.48 12.92 16.85
CA PHE A 341 -16.91 11.76 17.54
C PHE A 341 -15.66 11.18 16.85
N MET A 342 -15.20 11.83 15.77
CA MET A 342 -14.05 11.36 15.00
C MET A 342 -12.79 12.16 15.29
N ASN A 343 -11.68 11.46 15.32
CA ASN A 343 -10.34 12.02 15.37
C ASN A 343 -9.50 11.50 14.20
N GLU A 344 -8.35 12.10 13.97
CA GLU A 344 -7.42 11.69 12.91
C GLU A 344 -6.15 11.11 13.51
N ALA A 345 -5.71 9.99 12.97
CA ALA A 345 -4.43 9.38 13.31
C ALA A 345 -3.61 9.14 12.04
N PRO A 346 -2.26 9.10 12.15
CA PRO A 346 -1.43 8.64 11.05
C PRO A 346 -1.88 7.28 10.54
N CYS A 347 -1.94 7.12 9.23
CA CYS A 347 -2.33 5.84 8.61
C CYS A 347 -1.38 4.72 9.07
N SER A 348 -1.93 3.62 9.59
CA SER A 348 -1.16 2.49 10.11
C SER A 348 -0.24 1.84 9.07
N ASP A 349 -0.63 1.86 7.78
CA ASP A 349 0.14 1.21 6.73
C ASP A 349 1.31 2.05 6.23
N CYS A 350 1.09 3.35 6.03
CA CYS A 350 2.12 4.23 5.51
C CYS A 350 2.79 5.11 6.58
N GLY A 351 2.33 5.07 7.82
CA GLY A 351 2.91 5.88 8.91
C GLY A 351 2.86 7.39 8.64
N GLY A 352 1.88 7.87 7.86
CA GLY A 352 1.76 9.28 7.49
C GLY A 352 2.49 9.68 6.20
N THR A 353 3.29 8.80 5.57
CA THR A 353 4.08 9.12 4.36
C THR A 353 3.23 9.28 3.10
N ARG A 354 1.96 8.87 3.11
CA ARG A 354 0.99 8.95 2.00
C ARG A 354 1.27 8.01 0.83
N LEU A 355 2.42 7.36 0.78
CA LEU A 355 2.92 6.57 -0.34
C LEU A 355 2.95 5.07 -0.02
N LYS A 356 2.96 4.26 -1.07
CA LYS A 356 3.17 2.81 -0.98
C LYS A 356 4.58 2.49 -0.47
N LYS A 357 4.75 1.36 0.21
CA LYS A 357 6.05 0.89 0.73
C LYS A 357 7.07 0.69 -0.39
N GLU A 358 6.61 0.22 -1.56
CA GLU A 358 7.46 0.02 -2.74
C GLU A 358 8.07 1.35 -3.22
N VAL A 359 7.29 2.43 -3.20
CA VAL A 359 7.76 3.76 -3.58
C VAL A 359 8.81 4.28 -2.60
N LEU A 360 8.61 4.02 -1.31
CA LEU A 360 9.53 4.42 -0.24
C LEU A 360 10.85 3.66 -0.26
N SER A 361 10.89 2.50 -0.94
CA SER A 361 12.11 1.72 -1.11
C SER A 361 13.01 2.22 -2.24
N ILE A 362 12.58 3.24 -3.00
CA ILE A 362 13.42 3.92 -3.99
C ILE A 362 14.08 5.12 -3.28
N LYS A 363 15.41 5.18 -3.31
CA LYS A 363 16.20 6.15 -2.52
C LYS A 363 17.11 6.99 -3.41
N VAL A 364 17.33 8.22 -3.02
CA VAL A 364 18.35 9.10 -3.54
C VAL A 364 19.25 9.48 -2.38
N GLY A 365 20.54 9.32 -2.49
CA GLY A 365 21.47 9.59 -1.38
C GLY A 365 21.10 8.85 -0.07
N GLY A 366 20.55 7.63 -0.19
CA GLY A 366 20.11 6.81 0.96
C GLY A 366 18.76 7.19 1.57
N LYS A 367 18.09 8.26 1.11
CA LYS A 367 16.80 8.74 1.63
C LYS A 367 15.67 8.48 0.64
N SER A 368 14.50 8.06 1.15
CA SER A 368 13.25 8.02 0.39
C SER A 368 12.70 9.44 0.15
N ILE A 369 11.81 9.58 -0.82
CA ILE A 369 11.15 10.87 -1.08
C ILE A 369 10.40 11.39 0.15
N ALA A 370 9.77 10.51 0.93
CA ALA A 370 9.08 10.90 2.16
C ALA A 370 10.06 11.45 3.21
N GLU A 371 11.20 10.80 3.40
CA GLU A 371 12.25 11.30 4.32
C GLU A 371 12.79 12.68 3.88
N VAL A 372 12.97 12.89 2.57
CA VAL A 372 13.40 14.19 2.06
C VAL A 372 12.35 15.28 2.28
N THR A 373 11.06 14.95 2.09
CA THR A 373 9.98 15.92 2.31
C THR A 373 9.71 16.25 3.78
N HIS A 374 10.24 15.47 4.71
CA HIS A 374 10.20 15.75 6.16
C HIS A 374 11.36 16.61 6.65
N LEU A 375 12.37 16.84 5.82
CA LEU A 375 13.50 17.70 6.16
C LEU A 375 13.07 19.17 6.25
N TYR A 376 13.69 19.91 7.16
CA TYR A 376 13.60 21.38 7.12
C TYR A 376 14.25 21.89 5.83
N VAL A 377 13.80 23.05 5.33
CA VAL A 377 14.29 23.62 4.05
C VAL A 377 15.82 23.73 4.00
N LYS A 378 16.45 24.12 5.10
CA LYS A 378 17.92 24.22 5.21
C LYS A 378 18.61 22.86 5.06
N GLU A 379 18.02 21.81 5.65
CA GLU A 379 18.54 20.44 5.56
C GLU A 379 18.33 19.86 4.16
N ALA A 380 17.15 20.11 3.57
CA ALA A 380 16.85 19.71 2.20
C ALA A 380 17.80 20.36 1.19
N LEU A 381 18.14 21.64 1.39
CA LEU A 381 19.15 22.35 0.57
C LEU A 381 20.53 21.71 0.72
N GLY A 382 20.92 21.29 1.93
CA GLY A 382 22.18 20.57 2.16
C GLY A 382 22.20 19.18 1.53
N PHE A 383 21.07 18.50 1.49
CA PHE A 383 20.93 17.19 0.86
C PHE A 383 21.00 17.26 -0.68
N LEU A 384 20.50 18.34 -1.29
CA LEU A 384 20.47 18.50 -2.76
C LEU A 384 21.78 19.11 -3.34
N LYS A 385 22.70 19.57 -2.52
CA LYS A 385 24.06 20.02 -2.91
C LYS A 385 25.03 18.85 -3.00
#